data_8f09a10f85f8bbfc62e945c61c78a64a
#
_entry.id   8f09a10f85f8bbfc62e945c61c78a64a
#
_cell.length_a   1.000
_cell.length_b   1.000
_cell.length_c   1.000
_cell.angle_alpha   90.00
_cell.angle_beta   90.00
_cell.angle_gamma   90.00
#
_symmetry.space_group_name_H-M   'P 1'
#
loop_
_entity.id
_entity.type
_entity.pdbx_description
1 polymer ?
#
loop_
_entity_poly.entity_id
_entity_poly.type
_entity_poly.pdbx_seq_one_letter_code
_entity_poly.pdbx_strand_id
1 'polypeptide(L)' 'MTQLDAKMKVGLRIKELRNALGYSQEALAYSIEMSRTYFAEGETGKRNISIENIERIARGLGVSLREFFDSDLFTG' A
#
# COMPACT_ATOMS: atom_id res chain seq x y z
N MET A 1 -19.09 9.85 12.80
CA MET A 1 -18.46 9.40 11.54
C MET A 1 -17.01 9.02 11.80
N THR A 2 -16.66 7.83 11.34
CA THR A 2 -15.29 7.34 11.60
C THR A 2 -14.33 7.92 10.58
N GLN A 3 -13.29 8.56 11.07
CA GLN A 3 -12.24 9.09 10.22
C GLN A 3 -11.17 8.02 10.03
N LEU A 4 -10.69 7.83 8.79
CA LEU A 4 -9.62 6.89 8.52
C LEU A 4 -8.30 7.44 9.07
N ASP A 5 -7.53 6.58 9.74
CA ASP A 5 -6.20 6.96 10.17
C ASP A 5 -5.19 6.77 9.03
N ALA A 6 -3.97 7.22 9.24
CA ALA A 6 -2.92 7.19 8.21
C ALA A 6 -2.62 5.76 7.73
N LYS A 7 -2.62 4.81 8.65
CA LYS A 7 -2.35 3.41 8.29
C LYS A 7 -3.42 2.87 7.34
N MET A 8 -4.66 3.20 7.61
CA MET A 8 -5.77 2.75 6.77
C MET A 8 -5.73 3.41 5.40
N LYS A 9 -5.40 4.71 5.35
CA LYS A 9 -5.26 5.43 4.08
C LYS A 9 -4.19 4.82 3.21
N VAL A 10 -3.03 4.53 3.79
CA VAL A 10 -1.93 3.89 3.06
C VAL A 10 -2.36 2.52 2.56
N GLY A 11 -3.00 1.72 3.40
CA GLY A 11 -3.48 0.39 3.01
C GLY A 11 -4.45 0.44 1.85
N LEU A 12 -5.41 1.37 1.89
CA LEU A 12 -6.38 1.54 0.81
C LEU A 12 -5.69 1.94 -0.50
N ARG A 13 -4.68 2.81 -0.41
CA ARG A 13 -3.95 3.23 -1.60
C ARG A 13 -3.20 2.07 -2.24
N ILE A 14 -2.55 1.24 -1.41
CA ILE A 14 -1.86 0.05 -1.90
C ILE A 14 -2.85 -0.86 -2.64
N LYS A 15 -3.99 -1.11 -2.02
CA LYS A 15 -5.01 -1.98 -2.60
C LYS A 15 -5.53 -1.42 -3.92
N GLU A 16 -5.78 -0.12 -3.98
CA GLU A 16 -6.27 0.56 -5.18
C GLU A 16 -5.29 0.38 -6.34
N LEU A 17 -4.01 0.68 -6.10
CA LEU A 17 -2.99 0.57 -7.13
C LEU A 17 -2.76 -0.88 -7.54
N ARG A 18 -2.76 -1.79 -6.57
CA ARG A 18 -2.58 -3.22 -6.84
C ARG A 18 -3.71 -3.76 -7.71
N ASN A 19 -4.94 -3.42 -7.37
CA ASN A 19 -6.11 -3.86 -8.13
C ASN A 19 -6.12 -3.30 -9.54
N ALA A 20 -5.68 -2.06 -9.71
CA ALA A 20 -5.61 -1.43 -11.02
C ALA A 20 -4.64 -2.18 -11.95
N LEU A 21 -3.61 -2.82 -11.39
CA LEU A 21 -2.64 -3.60 -12.15
C LEU A 21 -3.02 -5.07 -12.25
N GLY A 22 -4.06 -5.50 -11.54
CA GLY A 22 -4.49 -6.89 -11.55
C GLY A 22 -3.63 -7.84 -10.73
N TYR A 23 -2.79 -7.33 -9.83
CA TYR A 23 -1.97 -8.17 -8.96
C TYR A 23 -2.76 -8.71 -7.77
N SER A 24 -2.51 -9.98 -7.42
CA SER A 24 -2.95 -10.49 -6.13
C SER A 24 -2.00 -10.01 -5.04
N GLN A 25 -2.45 -10.06 -3.78
CA GLN A 25 -1.57 -9.73 -2.65
C GLN A 25 -0.33 -10.62 -2.65
N GLU A 26 -0.53 -11.92 -2.89
CA GLU A 26 0.55 -12.88 -2.88
C GLU A 26 1.57 -12.59 -3.98
N ALA A 27 1.09 -12.30 -5.19
CA ALA A 27 1.97 -12.03 -6.31
C ALA A 27 2.82 -10.79 -6.08
N LEU A 28 2.21 -9.71 -5.59
CA LEU A 28 2.97 -8.48 -5.34
C LEU A 28 3.96 -8.67 -4.21
N ALA A 29 3.52 -9.25 -3.08
CA ALA A 29 4.40 -9.49 -1.94
C ALA A 29 5.60 -10.34 -2.35
N TYR A 30 5.38 -11.38 -3.14
CA TYR A 30 6.45 -12.23 -3.64
C TYR A 30 7.43 -11.45 -4.50
N SER A 31 6.92 -10.61 -5.40
CA SER A 31 7.76 -9.87 -6.34
C SER A 31 8.68 -8.87 -5.67
N ILE A 32 8.30 -8.36 -4.50
CA ILE A 32 9.11 -7.40 -3.75
C ILE A 32 9.79 -8.03 -2.53
N GLU A 33 9.74 -9.36 -2.44
CA GLU A 33 10.37 -10.13 -1.36
C GLU A 33 9.89 -9.68 0.03
N MET A 34 8.58 -9.47 0.14
CA MET A 34 7.95 -9.04 1.38
C MET A 34 7.06 -10.15 1.90
N SER A 35 7.02 -10.32 3.23
CA SER A 35 6.13 -11.29 3.86
C SER A 35 4.68 -11.02 3.43
N ARG A 36 3.97 -12.06 3.01
CA ARG A 36 2.56 -11.95 2.63
C ARG A 36 1.72 -11.47 3.81
N THR A 37 2.01 -11.97 5.01
CA THR A 37 1.29 -11.56 6.22
C THR A 37 1.50 -10.08 6.48
N TYR A 38 2.75 -9.61 6.41
CA TYR A 38 3.06 -8.20 6.60
C TYR A 38 2.33 -7.33 5.58
N PHE A 39 2.38 -7.74 4.31
CA PHE A 39 1.72 -7.01 3.22
C PHE A 39 0.21 -6.94 3.44
N ALA A 40 -0.41 -8.10 3.74
CA ALA A 40 -1.86 -8.16 3.94
C ALA A 40 -2.30 -7.30 5.12
N GLU A 41 -1.54 -7.33 6.22
CA GLU A 41 -1.85 -6.49 7.38
C GLU A 41 -1.69 -5.01 7.05
N GLY A 42 -0.73 -4.68 6.19
CA GLY A 42 -0.55 -3.31 5.73
C GLY A 42 -1.75 -2.80 4.94
N GLU A 43 -2.30 -3.64 4.06
CA GLU A 43 -3.47 -3.27 3.25
C GLU A 43 -4.71 -3.04 4.09
N THR A 44 -4.83 -3.72 5.21
CA THR A 44 -6.00 -3.59 6.09
C THR A 44 -5.83 -2.53 7.16
N GLY A 45 -4.68 -1.88 7.23
CA GLY A 45 -4.42 -0.84 8.22
C GLY A 45 -4.06 -1.37 9.59
N LYS A 46 -3.80 -2.68 9.71
CA LYS A 46 -3.43 -3.29 10.98
C LYS A 46 -1.98 -3.08 11.35
N ARG A 47 -1.15 -2.69 10.38
CA ARG A 47 0.29 -2.55 10.59
C ARG A 47 0.75 -1.18 10.12
N ASN A 48 1.63 -0.58 10.91
CA ASN A 48 2.27 0.68 10.54
C ASN A 48 3.45 0.36 9.63
N ILE A 49 3.24 0.54 8.32
CA ILE A 49 4.27 0.25 7.32
C ILE A 49 5.33 1.35 7.35
N SER A 50 6.60 0.98 7.45
CA SER A 50 7.68 1.96 7.41
C SER A 50 7.70 2.66 6.04
N ILE A 51 8.25 3.88 6.02
CA ILE A 51 8.34 4.61 4.75
C ILE A 51 9.21 3.87 3.73
N GLU A 52 10.24 3.17 4.20
CA GLU A 52 11.08 2.38 3.32
C GLU A 52 10.30 1.24 2.68
N ASN A 53 9.42 0.59 3.44
CA ASN A 53 8.58 -0.48 2.89
C ASN A 53 7.49 0.07 1.99
N ILE A 54 6.98 1.27 2.27
CA ILE A 54 6.06 1.94 1.35
C ILE A 54 6.76 2.17 0.01
N GLU A 55 8.02 2.60 0.05
CA GLU A 55 8.78 2.80 -1.17
C GLU A 55 8.97 1.50 -1.95
N ARG A 56 9.27 0.40 -1.25
CA ARG A 56 9.39 -0.92 -1.89
C ARG A 56 8.09 -1.33 -2.57
N ILE A 57 6.97 -1.12 -1.89
CA ILE A 57 5.66 -1.44 -2.45
C ILE A 57 5.38 -0.56 -3.67
N ALA A 58 5.62 0.75 -3.56
CA ALA A 58 5.42 1.68 -4.67
C ALA A 58 6.25 1.26 -5.88
N ARG A 59 7.51 0.89 -5.65
CA ARG A 59 8.41 0.44 -6.71
C ARG A 59 7.88 -0.82 -7.39
N GLY A 60 7.38 -1.76 -6.59
CA GLY A 60 6.76 -2.97 -7.13
C GLY A 60 5.50 -2.68 -7.93
N LEU A 61 4.81 -1.61 -7.60
CA LEU A 61 3.63 -1.16 -8.33
C LEU A 61 3.97 -0.27 -9.53
N GLY A 62 5.25 0.05 -9.71
CA GLY A 62 5.69 0.87 -10.83
C GLY A 62 5.42 2.35 -10.67
N VAL A 63 5.26 2.84 -9.44
CA VAL A 63 4.99 4.26 -9.19
C VAL A 63 6.06 4.83 -8.25
N SER A 64 6.27 6.14 -8.34
CA SER A 64 7.14 6.86 -7.42
C SER A 64 6.40 7.09 -6.10
N LEU A 65 7.13 7.48 -5.05
CA LEU A 65 6.48 7.88 -3.80
C LEU A 65 5.54 9.07 -4.01
N ARG A 66 5.92 9.99 -4.89
CA ARG A 66 5.06 11.13 -5.22
C ARG A 66 3.74 10.65 -5.81
N GLU A 67 3.79 9.74 -6.77
CA GLU A 67 2.60 9.19 -7.39
C GLU A 67 1.78 8.37 -6.40
N PHE A 68 2.46 7.61 -5.53
CA PHE A 68 1.79 6.82 -4.52
C PHE A 68 0.90 7.70 -3.64
N PHE A 69 1.42 8.85 -3.20
CA PHE A 69 0.68 9.74 -2.30
C PHE A 69 -0.20 10.76 -3.03
N ASP A 70 -0.23 10.71 -4.36
CA ASP A 70 -1.08 11.61 -5.15
C ASP A 70 -2.50 11.02 -5.22
N SER A 71 -3.24 11.19 -4.16
CA SER A 71 -4.57 10.63 -4.02
C SER A 71 -5.37 11.47 -3.03
N ASP A 72 -6.69 11.55 -3.26
CA ASP A 72 -7.60 12.26 -2.37
C ASP A 72 -7.61 11.65 -0.97
N LEU A 73 -7.17 10.40 -0.82
CA LEU A 73 -7.05 9.76 0.49
C LEU A 73 -6.17 10.59 1.44
N PHE A 74 -5.20 11.32 0.89
CA PHE A 74 -4.19 12.02 1.68
C PHE A 74 -4.41 13.53 1.76
N THR A 75 -5.56 14.01 1.29
CA THR A 75 -5.82 15.46 1.24
C THR A 75 -6.50 15.99 2.49
N GLY A 76 -6.92 15.16 3.37
CA GLY A 76 -7.57 15.56 4.59
C GLY A 76 -6.85 15.03 5.80
#